data_c787c60eb347035733982c35e95a7935
#
_entry.id   c787c60eb347035733982c35e95a7935
#
_cell.length_a   1.000
_cell.length_b   1.000
_cell.length_c   1.000
_cell.angle_alpha   90.00
_cell.angle_beta   90.00
_cell.angle_gamma   90.00
#
_symmetry.space_group_name_H-M   'P 1'
#
loop_
_entity.id
_entity.type
_entity.pdbx_description
1 polymer ?
#
loop_
_entity_poly.entity_id
_entity_poly.type
_entity_poly.pdbx_seq_one_letter_code
_entity_poly.pdbx_strand_id
1 'polypeptide(L)'
;MRQTAKKSSGKAKNSRKTAKKSSSPAKKIAIIAIVLVVLLAAAGFAYANNIRHQTPERIVSEDGVLHCYSKADEIMTGGWIEFEGKKYYAGEDGALYANRLEQIGEDGHFYFGEDGAMLTDIFIADEKVYSADPEGHINMTEGWEEHDGKTYYNKGEGVFLSSCKTEIDGEDYAFDAEGVLRKDIVFDADGEKFYAGSDGKIVKSQPVEYKDKKYYAGETGAFVRNGFTKYEDYYFYINDDSSIAKEPVTMDNGYTITPDPETGAISEKEHKISQSEYIHEGKATYIKVDRDSQTMIFVKDGELLLSSDIVSGLYGQYDTPGGEYEIIHKATNVQLKGEQVIEGEFVDEPLTKEEIDAFKADPKNKGKKPPATKKVPKKDEWDVTVNYWLAFIGGTYGFHDATWRGEFGGYIYTWDGSHGCVNLPLWAAETLYDNADVGTPVFIY
;
A
#
# COMPACT_ATOMS: atom_id res chain seq x y z
N MET A 1 86.34 4.42 24.23
CA MET A 1 87.40 4.78 25.24
C MET A 1 87.21 3.88 26.46
N ARG A 2 88.15 3.03 26.63
CA ARG A 2 88.96 2.70 27.81
C ARG A 2 88.17 2.29 29.03
N GLN A 3 88.18 0.96 29.33
CA GLN A 3 89.17 0.33 30.19
C GLN A 3 88.99 0.78 31.66
N THR A 4 88.97 -0.05 32.67
CA THR A 4 89.79 -1.16 33.15
C THR A 4 89.18 -1.74 34.43
N ALA A 5 88.99 -3.05 34.65
CA ALA A 5 89.97 -3.99 35.20
C ALA A 5 90.53 -3.72 36.64
N LYS A 6 90.27 -4.63 37.54
CA LYS A 6 91.17 -5.40 38.40
C LYS A 6 90.53 -5.87 39.73
N LYS A 7 90.38 -7.13 39.93
CA LYS A 7 91.31 -8.00 40.77
C LYS A 7 91.27 -7.65 42.29
N SER A 8 91.13 -8.48 43.25
CA SER A 8 91.47 -9.90 43.47
C SER A 8 91.20 -10.31 44.93
N SER A 9 91.22 -11.60 45.12
CA SER A 9 91.62 -12.41 46.32
C SER A 9 90.62 -12.41 47.51
N GLY A 10 90.11 -13.48 47.97
CA GLY A 10 90.67 -14.74 48.29
C GLY A 10 90.59 -14.98 49.77
N LYS A 11 89.80 -15.95 50.23
CA LYS A 11 90.21 -16.89 51.28
C LYS A 11 89.09 -17.92 51.53
N ALA A 12 89.52 -19.11 51.44
CA ALA A 12 88.80 -20.32 51.80
C ALA A 12 88.53 -20.45 53.30
N LYS A 13 87.41 -21.11 53.69
CA LYS A 13 87.42 -22.10 54.77
C LYS A 13 86.18 -22.99 54.82
N ASN A 14 86.49 -24.28 54.67
CA ASN A 14 85.90 -25.44 55.31
C ASN A 14 84.40 -25.72 55.34
N SER A 15 84.12 -26.69 54.59
CA SER A 15 83.18 -27.83 54.58
C SER A 15 82.60 -28.30 55.93
N ARG A 16 81.28 -28.48 55.94
CA ARG A 16 80.62 -29.60 56.59
C ARG A 16 79.66 -30.26 55.61
N LYS A 17 79.96 -31.41 55.09
CA LYS A 17 79.14 -32.30 54.33
C LYS A 17 78.03 -32.85 55.24
N THR A 18 76.78 -32.31 55.10
CA THR A 18 75.59 -33.05 55.51
C THR A 18 75.20 -33.93 54.34
N ALA A 19 75.24 -35.23 54.49
CA ALA A 19 74.77 -36.21 53.50
C ALA A 19 73.27 -36.08 53.30
N LYS A 20 72.86 -35.46 52.19
CA LYS A 20 71.48 -35.58 51.67
C LYS A 20 71.30 -37.01 51.20
N LYS A 21 70.42 -37.80 51.90
CA LYS A 21 69.88 -39.06 51.38
C LYS A 21 69.18 -38.78 50.07
N SER A 22 69.80 -39.04 48.95
CA SER A 22 69.18 -39.01 47.64
C SER A 22 68.24 -40.21 47.56
N SER A 23 66.95 -39.93 47.48
CA SER A 23 65.96 -40.95 47.11
C SER A 23 66.37 -41.49 45.75
N SER A 24 66.41 -42.81 45.59
CA SER A 24 66.72 -43.43 44.30
C SER A 24 65.86 -42.86 43.16
N PRO A 25 66.42 -42.76 41.98
CA PRO A 25 65.65 -42.22 40.81
C PRO A 25 64.34 -42.95 40.59
N ALA A 26 64.26 -44.23 40.82
CA ALA A 26 63.07 -45.07 40.71
C ALA A 26 61.96 -44.66 41.70
N LYS A 27 62.29 -44.26 42.97
CA LYS A 27 61.26 -43.77 43.92
C LYS A 27 60.73 -42.39 43.54
N LYS A 28 61.58 -41.54 42.99
CA LYS A 28 61.12 -40.23 42.45
C LYS A 28 60.22 -40.39 41.25
N ILE A 29 60.54 -41.28 40.31
CA ILE A 29 59.70 -41.58 39.15
C ILE A 29 58.38 -42.20 39.60
N ALA A 30 58.36 -43.12 40.55
CA ALA A 30 57.11 -43.70 41.07
C ALA A 30 56.24 -42.70 41.79
N ILE A 31 56.81 -41.77 42.57
CA ILE A 31 55.99 -40.66 43.19
C ILE A 31 55.43 -39.71 42.14
N ILE A 32 56.22 -39.35 41.13
CA ILE A 32 55.73 -38.47 40.02
C ILE A 32 54.63 -39.17 39.25
N ALA A 33 54.76 -40.47 38.98
CA ALA A 33 53.73 -41.23 38.29
C ALA A 33 52.40 -41.31 39.10
N ILE A 34 52.52 -41.54 40.43
CA ILE A 34 51.34 -41.56 41.32
C ILE A 34 50.66 -40.15 41.37
N VAL A 35 51.46 -39.10 41.52
CA VAL A 35 50.94 -37.73 41.52
C VAL A 35 50.23 -37.37 40.19
N LEU A 36 50.82 -37.79 39.06
CA LEU A 36 50.23 -37.61 37.76
C LEU A 36 48.87 -38.36 37.61
N VAL A 37 48.81 -39.62 38.08
CA VAL A 37 47.59 -40.41 38.08
C VAL A 37 46.48 -39.74 38.96
N VAL A 38 46.89 -39.28 40.16
CA VAL A 38 45.94 -38.59 41.07
C VAL A 38 45.45 -37.24 40.45
N LEU A 39 46.36 -36.49 39.83
CA LEU A 39 46.01 -35.26 39.16
C LEU A 39 45.07 -35.50 37.94
N LEU A 40 45.36 -36.54 37.14
CA LEU A 40 44.51 -36.95 36.04
C LEU A 40 43.10 -37.44 36.51
N ALA A 41 43.09 -38.20 37.60
CA ALA A 41 41.85 -38.68 38.22
C ALA A 41 41.03 -37.49 38.80
N ALA A 42 41.68 -36.55 39.47
CA ALA A 42 41.06 -35.35 40.00
C ALA A 42 40.53 -34.42 38.87
N ALA A 43 41.32 -34.23 37.81
CA ALA A 43 40.94 -33.51 36.63
C ALA A 43 39.76 -34.18 35.88
N GLY A 44 39.83 -35.54 35.78
CA GLY A 44 38.72 -36.32 35.19
C GLY A 44 37.46 -36.27 36.04
N PHE A 45 37.55 -36.29 37.36
CA PHE A 45 36.41 -36.14 38.26
C PHE A 45 35.84 -34.71 38.20
N ALA A 46 36.67 -33.68 38.21
CA ALA A 46 36.26 -32.29 38.08
C ALA A 46 35.61 -32.06 36.71
N TYR A 47 36.16 -32.61 35.64
CA TYR A 47 35.60 -32.55 34.29
C TYR A 47 34.25 -33.28 34.21
N ALA A 48 34.15 -34.50 34.75
CA ALA A 48 32.89 -35.25 34.76
C ALA A 48 31.81 -34.56 35.62
N ASN A 49 32.21 -33.95 36.73
CA ASN A 49 31.28 -33.17 37.56
C ASN A 49 30.81 -31.91 36.83
N ASN A 50 31.72 -31.17 36.20
CA ASN A 50 31.36 -29.99 35.40
C ASN A 50 30.43 -30.34 34.26
N ILE A 51 30.65 -31.48 33.55
CA ILE A 51 29.74 -31.96 32.52
C ILE A 51 28.33 -32.19 33.07
N ARG A 52 28.17 -32.79 34.29
CA ARG A 52 26.84 -33.02 34.87
C ARG A 52 26.09 -31.73 35.16
N HIS A 53 26.77 -30.69 35.63
CA HIS A 53 26.16 -29.37 35.88
C HIS A 53 25.79 -28.64 34.60
N GLN A 54 26.48 -28.91 33.48
CA GLN A 54 26.27 -28.30 32.18
C GLN A 54 25.41 -29.12 31.21
N THR A 55 25.06 -30.38 31.54
CA THR A 55 24.29 -31.24 30.69
C THR A 55 22.81 -31.13 31.05
N PRO A 56 21.94 -30.63 30.13
CA PRO A 56 20.51 -30.55 30.38
C PRO A 56 19.90 -31.96 30.49
N GLU A 57 18.86 -32.10 31.31
CA GLU A 57 18.15 -33.36 31.53
C GLU A 57 16.66 -33.28 31.29
N ARG A 58 16.02 -32.16 31.70
CA ARG A 58 14.61 -31.95 31.52
C ARG A 58 14.22 -30.47 31.53
N ILE A 59 13.10 -30.14 30.87
CA ILE A 59 12.43 -28.86 30.96
C ILE A 59 11.13 -29.05 31.73
N VAL A 60 10.88 -28.20 32.72
CA VAL A 60 9.70 -28.24 33.59
C VAL A 60 9.03 -26.87 33.63
N SER A 61 7.71 -26.88 33.61
CA SER A 61 6.92 -25.64 33.85
C SER A 61 6.55 -25.57 35.34
N GLU A 62 6.97 -24.53 36.01
CA GLU A 62 6.69 -24.26 37.42
C GLU A 62 5.94 -22.90 37.51
N ASP A 63 4.71 -22.93 37.96
CA ASP A 63 3.84 -21.71 38.02
C ASP A 63 3.76 -20.93 36.68
N GLY A 64 3.84 -21.66 35.54
CA GLY A 64 3.81 -21.05 34.21
C GLY A 64 5.16 -20.55 33.70
N VAL A 65 6.25 -20.73 34.44
CA VAL A 65 7.61 -20.42 34.04
C VAL A 65 8.35 -21.70 33.65
N LEU A 66 9.00 -21.68 32.50
CA LEU A 66 9.82 -22.84 32.04
C LEU A 66 11.22 -22.75 32.61
N HIS A 67 11.69 -23.87 33.15
CA HIS A 67 13.06 -24.03 33.65
C HIS A 67 13.71 -25.28 33.05
N CYS A 68 15.00 -25.19 32.72
CA CYS A 68 15.77 -26.35 32.32
C CYS A 68 16.64 -26.81 33.49
N TYR A 69 16.52 -28.10 33.84
CA TYR A 69 17.31 -28.72 34.87
C TYR A 69 18.47 -29.52 34.28
N SER A 70 19.63 -29.39 34.88
CA SER A 70 20.83 -30.18 34.56
C SER A 70 20.74 -31.60 35.12
N LYS A 71 21.63 -32.50 34.68
CA LYS A 71 21.83 -33.84 35.29
C LYS A 71 22.26 -33.81 36.75
N ALA A 72 22.64 -32.66 37.25
CA ALA A 72 22.91 -32.46 38.67
C ALA A 72 21.67 -32.02 39.47
N ASP A 73 20.52 -31.95 38.83
CA ASP A 73 19.25 -31.48 39.38
C ASP A 73 19.27 -29.99 39.82
N GLU A 74 19.99 -29.19 39.08
CA GLU A 74 20.09 -27.74 39.28
C GLU A 74 19.48 -27.01 38.11
N ILE A 75 18.83 -25.87 38.37
CA ILE A 75 18.31 -24.96 37.32
C ILE A 75 19.50 -24.36 36.56
N MET A 76 19.46 -24.47 35.24
CA MET A 76 20.43 -23.86 34.35
C MET A 76 20.11 -22.39 34.17
N THR A 77 21.09 -21.50 34.24
CA THR A 77 20.93 -20.05 34.24
C THR A 77 21.89 -19.38 33.26
N GLY A 78 21.52 -18.19 32.77
CA GLY A 78 22.42 -17.21 32.13
C GLY A 78 23.09 -17.72 30.86
N GLY A 79 22.36 -18.33 29.92
CA GLY A 79 22.95 -18.70 28.65
C GLY A 79 22.17 -19.65 27.75
N TRP A 80 22.83 -20.03 26.65
CA TRP A 80 22.29 -20.96 25.67
C TRP A 80 22.29 -22.40 26.20
N ILE A 81 21.20 -23.10 25.95
CA ILE A 81 21.01 -24.53 26.32
C ILE A 81 20.59 -25.26 25.05
N GLU A 82 21.24 -26.39 24.76
CA GLU A 82 20.81 -27.33 23.72
C GLU A 82 20.21 -28.57 24.40
N PHE A 83 18.94 -28.84 24.11
CA PHE A 83 18.23 -29.98 24.67
C PHE A 83 17.32 -30.61 23.60
N GLU A 84 17.42 -31.93 23.42
CA GLU A 84 16.67 -32.69 22.42
C GLU A 84 16.70 -32.10 20.98
N GLY A 85 17.84 -31.54 20.59
CA GLY A 85 18.05 -30.96 19.26
C GLY A 85 17.45 -29.59 19.07
N LYS A 86 16.92 -28.97 20.12
CA LYS A 86 16.41 -27.59 20.11
C LYS A 86 17.33 -26.71 20.98
N LYS A 87 17.36 -25.42 20.64
CA LYS A 87 18.09 -24.40 21.40
C LYS A 87 17.12 -23.59 22.26
N TYR A 88 17.53 -23.27 23.45
CA TYR A 88 16.83 -22.49 24.45
C TYR A 88 17.76 -21.43 25.03
N TYR A 89 17.22 -20.40 25.63
CA TYR A 89 18.01 -19.44 26.39
C TYR A 89 17.46 -19.27 27.80
N ALA A 90 18.28 -19.46 28.82
CA ALA A 90 17.91 -19.20 30.20
C ALA A 90 18.38 -17.81 30.63
N GLY A 91 17.50 -17.04 31.25
CA GLY A 91 17.87 -15.82 31.94
C GLY A 91 18.74 -16.07 33.19
N GLU A 92 19.26 -15.02 33.79
CA GLU A 92 20.04 -15.08 35.03
C GLU A 92 19.24 -15.67 36.21
N ASP A 93 17.91 -15.55 36.16
CA ASP A 93 16.95 -16.12 37.12
C ASP A 93 16.62 -17.59 36.86
N GLY A 94 17.13 -18.16 35.76
CA GLY A 94 16.90 -19.54 35.32
C GLY A 94 15.57 -19.73 34.57
N ALA A 95 14.79 -18.69 34.36
CA ALA A 95 13.62 -18.77 33.49
C ALA A 95 14.06 -18.90 32.03
N LEU A 96 13.51 -19.88 31.30
CA LEU A 96 13.67 -19.93 29.84
C LEU A 96 12.88 -18.81 29.18
N TYR A 97 13.47 -18.20 28.18
CA TYR A 97 12.73 -17.24 27.34
C TYR A 97 11.67 -18.01 26.54
N ALA A 98 10.43 -17.50 26.55
CA ALA A 98 9.31 -18.10 25.85
C ALA A 98 8.34 -17.02 25.36
N ASN A 99 7.69 -17.25 24.23
CA ASN A 99 6.74 -16.34 23.56
C ASN A 99 7.28 -14.91 23.41
N ARG A 100 8.52 -14.77 22.96
CA ARG A 100 9.12 -13.43 22.87
C ARG A 100 10.29 -13.33 21.90
N LEU A 101 10.39 -12.14 21.30
CA LEU A 101 11.57 -11.69 20.57
C LEU A 101 12.55 -11.05 21.55
N GLU A 102 13.81 -11.49 21.53
CA GLU A 102 14.87 -10.99 22.42
C GLU A 102 16.18 -10.75 21.69
N GLN A 103 16.88 -9.72 22.12
CA GLN A 103 18.26 -9.48 21.76
C GLN A 103 19.18 -10.16 22.79
N ILE A 104 20.00 -11.11 22.36
CA ILE A 104 20.95 -11.82 23.20
C ILE A 104 22.33 -11.23 22.99
N GLY A 105 22.73 -10.33 23.89
CA GLY A 105 24.05 -9.69 23.85
C GLY A 105 24.41 -9.11 22.48
N GLU A 106 25.58 -9.52 21.94
CA GLU A 106 26.01 -9.20 20.58
C GLU A 106 25.64 -10.30 19.57
N ASP A 107 25.05 -11.42 20.03
CA ASP A 107 24.75 -12.58 19.18
C ASP A 107 23.61 -12.28 18.19
N GLY A 108 22.71 -11.32 18.49
CA GLY A 108 21.62 -10.93 17.61
C GLY A 108 20.22 -11.03 18.25
N HIS A 109 19.20 -11.01 17.39
CA HIS A 109 17.81 -11.12 17.80
C HIS A 109 17.28 -12.52 17.50
N PHE A 110 16.56 -13.10 18.47
CA PHE A 110 16.01 -14.45 18.40
C PHE A 110 14.57 -14.46 18.88
N TYR A 111 13.74 -15.33 18.33
CA TYR A 111 12.40 -15.56 18.84
C TYR A 111 12.31 -16.93 19.53
N PHE A 112 11.75 -16.95 20.71
CA PHE A 112 11.50 -18.17 21.48
C PHE A 112 9.99 -18.47 21.47
N GLY A 113 9.61 -19.66 21.04
CA GLY A 113 8.21 -20.11 20.98
C GLY A 113 7.60 -20.37 22.35
N GLU A 114 6.36 -20.85 22.36
CA GLU A 114 5.61 -21.14 23.60
C GLU A 114 6.30 -22.22 24.47
N ASP A 115 6.99 -23.17 23.85
CA ASP A 115 7.75 -24.23 24.54
C ASP A 115 9.15 -23.76 24.96
N GLY A 116 9.48 -22.47 24.75
CA GLY A 116 10.78 -21.89 25.04
C GLY A 116 11.88 -22.23 24.01
N ALA A 117 11.56 -23.00 22.98
CA ALA A 117 12.52 -23.31 21.94
C ALA A 117 12.73 -22.12 21.00
N MET A 118 13.99 -21.88 20.63
CA MET A 118 14.34 -20.91 19.59
C MET A 118 13.71 -21.35 18.24
N LEU A 119 13.03 -20.43 17.59
CA LEU A 119 12.42 -20.67 16.29
C LEU A 119 13.38 -20.34 15.15
N THR A 120 13.26 -21.08 14.06
CA THR A 120 14.01 -20.91 12.81
C THR A 120 13.05 -20.92 11.64
N ASP A 121 13.53 -20.60 10.44
CA ASP A 121 12.74 -20.50 9.23
C ASP A 121 11.67 -19.39 9.32
N ILE A 122 10.57 -19.51 8.56
CA ILE A 122 9.45 -18.57 8.60
C ILE A 122 8.38 -19.11 9.55
N PHE A 123 7.97 -18.29 10.48
CA PHE A 123 6.97 -18.66 11.49
C PHE A 123 6.02 -17.49 11.78
N ILE A 124 4.86 -17.81 12.34
CA ILE A 124 3.87 -16.81 12.78
C ILE A 124 3.83 -16.82 14.30
N ALA A 125 3.99 -15.64 14.89
CA ALA A 125 3.86 -15.43 16.33
C ALA A 125 3.23 -14.06 16.58
N ASP A 126 2.33 -13.97 17.57
CA ASP A 126 1.60 -12.73 17.90
C ASP A 126 0.97 -12.05 16.65
N GLU A 127 0.35 -12.85 15.76
CA GLU A 127 -0.27 -12.40 14.50
C GLU A 127 0.70 -11.73 13.52
N LYS A 128 2.01 -11.93 13.70
CA LYS A 128 3.07 -11.38 12.84
C LYS A 128 3.87 -12.51 12.19
N VAL A 129 4.35 -12.26 10.99
CA VAL A 129 5.22 -13.17 10.24
C VAL A 129 6.66 -12.77 10.49
N TYR A 130 7.46 -13.71 10.98
CA TYR A 130 8.89 -13.55 11.23
C TYR A 130 9.69 -14.48 10.35
N SER A 131 10.97 -14.16 10.16
CA SER A 131 11.96 -15.04 9.55
C SER A 131 13.22 -15.07 10.38
N ALA A 132 13.71 -16.28 10.61
CA ALA A 132 15.02 -16.49 11.23
C ALA A 132 15.87 -17.41 10.34
N ASP A 133 17.18 -17.19 10.32
CA ASP A 133 18.13 -18.10 9.67
C ASP A 133 18.20 -19.46 10.40
N PRO A 134 18.92 -20.47 9.85
CA PRO A 134 19.07 -21.77 10.52
C PRO A 134 19.74 -21.70 11.89
N GLU A 135 20.50 -20.65 12.18
CA GLU A 135 21.09 -20.34 13.46
C GLU A 135 20.15 -19.65 14.43
N GLY A 136 18.98 -19.19 13.94
CA GLY A 136 17.90 -18.53 14.67
C GLY A 136 17.97 -17.00 14.68
N HIS A 137 18.90 -16.38 13.94
CA HIS A 137 19.01 -14.93 13.91
C HIS A 137 17.90 -14.31 13.07
N ILE A 138 17.23 -13.32 13.63
CA ILE A 138 16.22 -12.53 12.94
C ILE A 138 16.86 -11.29 12.33
N ASN A 139 16.67 -11.09 11.03
CA ASN A 139 17.13 -9.89 10.34
C ASN A 139 16.26 -8.69 10.73
N MET A 140 16.85 -7.72 11.42
CA MET A 140 16.18 -6.49 11.86
C MET A 140 16.28 -5.35 10.83
N THR A 141 16.85 -5.62 9.65
CA THR A 141 17.04 -4.59 8.61
C THR A 141 15.85 -4.57 7.68
N GLU A 142 15.34 -3.37 7.40
CA GLU A 142 14.30 -3.17 6.42
C GLU A 142 14.76 -3.54 5.01
N GLY A 143 13.90 -4.25 4.25
CA GLY A 143 14.18 -4.58 2.87
C GLY A 143 13.52 -5.86 2.37
N TRP A 144 13.74 -6.12 1.10
CA TRP A 144 13.28 -7.32 0.41
C TRP A 144 14.10 -8.55 0.81
N GLU A 145 13.40 -9.67 0.99
CA GLU A 145 14.02 -10.97 1.32
C GLU A 145 13.41 -12.08 0.46
N GLU A 146 14.24 -13.06 0.10
CA GLU A 146 13.84 -14.24 -0.64
C GLU A 146 14.04 -15.50 0.22
N HIS A 147 12.97 -16.27 0.41
CA HIS A 147 13.00 -17.55 1.14
C HIS A 147 12.26 -18.62 0.34
N ASP A 148 12.91 -19.71 0.01
CA ASP A 148 12.33 -20.83 -0.77
C ASP A 148 11.62 -20.42 -2.06
N GLY A 149 12.18 -19.40 -2.77
CA GLY A 149 11.62 -18.87 -4.02
C GLY A 149 10.39 -18.00 -3.84
N LYS A 150 10.08 -17.61 -2.62
CA LYS A 150 9.04 -16.63 -2.27
C LYS A 150 9.69 -15.34 -1.82
N THR A 151 9.07 -14.23 -2.20
CA THR A 151 9.52 -12.87 -1.89
C THR A 151 8.73 -12.30 -0.71
N TYR A 152 9.43 -11.68 0.21
CA TYR A 152 8.89 -11.03 1.42
C TYR A 152 9.46 -9.62 1.54
N TYR A 153 8.85 -8.79 2.38
CA TYR A 153 9.39 -7.49 2.73
C TYR A 153 9.45 -7.33 4.26
N ASN A 154 10.65 -7.22 4.77
CA ASN A 154 10.91 -6.93 6.18
C ASN A 154 10.74 -5.43 6.42
N LYS A 155 9.90 -5.05 7.38
CA LYS A 155 9.66 -3.64 7.72
C LYS A 155 10.65 -3.05 8.73
N GLY A 156 11.77 -3.73 8.98
CA GLY A 156 12.85 -3.24 9.85
C GLY A 156 12.74 -3.63 11.31
N GLU A 157 11.77 -4.48 11.68
CA GLU A 157 11.58 -4.97 13.06
C GLU A 157 11.66 -6.50 13.14
N GLY A 158 12.26 -7.15 12.15
CA GLY A 158 12.23 -8.60 11.99
C GLY A 158 10.88 -9.17 11.58
N VAL A 159 9.92 -8.30 11.23
CA VAL A 159 8.55 -8.66 10.89
C VAL A 159 8.30 -8.40 9.42
N PHE A 160 7.80 -9.40 8.72
CA PHE A 160 7.37 -9.26 7.35
C PHE A 160 6.00 -8.56 7.24
N LEU A 161 5.82 -7.79 6.18
CA LEU A 161 4.50 -7.32 5.77
C LEU A 161 3.61 -8.51 5.44
N SER A 162 2.39 -8.52 5.94
CA SER A 162 1.40 -9.59 5.68
C SER A 162 -0.02 -9.04 5.66
N SER A 163 -0.92 -9.69 4.94
CA SER A 163 -2.33 -9.32 4.81
C SER A 163 -2.56 -7.84 4.50
N CYS A 164 -1.70 -7.24 3.67
CA CYS A 164 -1.78 -5.80 3.39
C CYS A 164 -1.50 -5.46 1.93
N LYS A 165 -1.99 -4.29 1.53
CA LYS A 165 -1.57 -3.55 0.34
C LYS A 165 -0.84 -2.29 0.82
N THR A 166 0.34 -2.00 0.26
CA THR A 166 1.17 -0.89 0.71
C THR A 166 2.10 -0.40 -0.39
N GLU A 167 2.53 0.86 -0.28
CA GLU A 167 3.54 1.46 -1.14
C GLU A 167 4.94 1.20 -0.58
N ILE A 168 5.86 0.79 -1.44
CA ILE A 168 7.28 0.63 -1.17
C ILE A 168 8.03 1.27 -2.33
N ASP A 169 8.90 2.24 -2.04
CA ASP A 169 9.71 2.96 -3.03
C ASP A 169 8.91 3.57 -4.21
N GLY A 170 7.67 4.05 -3.92
CA GLY A 170 6.80 4.69 -4.90
C GLY A 170 5.98 3.72 -5.76
N GLU A 171 6.02 2.43 -5.47
CA GLU A 171 5.24 1.40 -6.14
C GLU A 171 4.33 0.65 -5.15
N ASP A 172 3.13 0.27 -5.59
CA ASP A 172 2.21 -0.49 -4.75
C ASP A 172 2.43 -1.99 -4.86
N TYR A 173 2.42 -2.64 -3.70
CA TYR A 173 2.56 -4.10 -3.55
C TYR A 173 1.48 -4.66 -2.64
N ALA A 174 1.25 -5.96 -2.71
CA ALA A 174 0.36 -6.66 -1.79
C ALA A 174 0.96 -7.97 -1.31
N PHE A 175 0.73 -8.27 -0.04
CA PHE A 175 1.22 -9.48 0.63
C PHE A 175 0.05 -10.32 1.13
N ASP A 176 0.18 -11.64 1.08
CA ASP A 176 -0.82 -12.54 1.63
C ASP A 176 -0.69 -12.70 3.17
N ALA A 177 -1.48 -13.59 3.76
CA ALA A 177 -1.49 -13.80 5.21
C ALA A 177 -0.20 -14.43 5.73
N GLU A 178 0.52 -15.15 4.89
CA GLU A 178 1.81 -15.76 5.16
C GLU A 178 2.98 -14.79 4.89
N GLY A 179 2.69 -13.55 4.49
CA GLY A 179 3.68 -12.52 4.19
C GLY A 179 4.30 -12.62 2.79
N VAL A 180 3.82 -13.53 1.94
CA VAL A 180 4.36 -13.71 0.59
C VAL A 180 3.85 -12.63 -0.34
N LEU A 181 4.77 -12.01 -1.08
CA LEU A 181 4.43 -11.06 -2.13
C LEU A 181 3.51 -11.70 -3.18
N ARG A 182 2.37 -11.08 -3.44
CA ARG A 182 1.45 -11.51 -4.50
C ARG A 182 2.06 -11.23 -5.87
N LYS A 183 2.06 -12.23 -6.75
CA LYS A 183 2.56 -12.13 -8.13
C LYS A 183 1.62 -12.87 -9.07
N ASP A 184 1.44 -12.34 -10.29
CA ASP A 184 0.61 -12.92 -11.37
C ASP A 184 -0.80 -13.33 -10.89
N ILE A 185 -1.45 -12.50 -10.09
CA ILE A 185 -2.73 -12.84 -9.47
C ILE A 185 -3.68 -11.64 -9.35
N VAL A 186 -4.96 -11.90 -9.63
CA VAL A 186 -6.05 -11.01 -9.23
C VAL A 186 -6.45 -11.33 -7.79
N PHE A 187 -6.60 -10.31 -6.96
CA PHE A 187 -6.97 -10.44 -5.56
C PHE A 187 -7.92 -9.32 -5.14
N ASP A 188 -8.65 -9.56 -4.05
CA ASP A 188 -9.53 -8.58 -3.43
C ASP A 188 -8.82 -7.92 -2.24
N ALA A 189 -8.92 -6.58 -2.16
CA ALA A 189 -8.50 -5.78 -1.02
C ALA A 189 -9.46 -4.58 -0.89
N ASP A 190 -9.88 -4.25 0.33
CA ASP A 190 -10.77 -3.14 0.65
C ASP A 190 -12.08 -3.11 -0.18
N GLY A 191 -12.57 -4.28 -0.59
CA GLY A 191 -13.79 -4.42 -1.39
C GLY A 191 -13.59 -4.21 -2.90
N GLU A 192 -12.38 -3.97 -3.34
CA GLU A 192 -12.00 -3.77 -4.73
C GLU A 192 -11.09 -4.90 -5.24
N LYS A 193 -11.00 -5.07 -6.56
CA LYS A 193 -10.12 -6.04 -7.20
C LYS A 193 -8.89 -5.36 -7.76
N PHE A 194 -7.75 -6.03 -7.59
CA PHE A 194 -6.44 -5.58 -8.07
C PHE A 194 -5.74 -6.72 -8.80
N TYR A 195 -4.75 -6.39 -9.61
CA TYR A 195 -3.84 -7.35 -10.18
C TYR A 195 -2.40 -7.01 -9.81
N ALA A 196 -1.72 -7.98 -9.21
CA ALA A 196 -0.27 -7.93 -9.03
C ALA A 196 0.39 -8.59 -10.25
N GLY A 197 1.27 -7.88 -10.91
CA GLY A 197 2.04 -8.37 -12.05
C GLY A 197 3.11 -9.39 -11.66
N SER A 198 3.86 -9.89 -12.63
CA SER A 198 4.92 -10.90 -12.42
C SER A 198 6.07 -10.38 -11.54
N ASP A 199 6.28 -9.08 -11.48
CA ASP A 199 7.23 -8.41 -10.59
C ASP A 199 6.64 -8.09 -9.21
N GLY A 200 5.36 -8.39 -8.99
CA GLY A 200 4.62 -8.14 -7.76
C GLY A 200 4.03 -6.74 -7.64
N LYS A 201 4.32 -5.82 -8.55
CA LYS A 201 3.73 -4.48 -8.54
C LYS A 201 2.25 -4.53 -8.89
N ILE A 202 1.46 -3.68 -8.24
CA ILE A 202 0.06 -3.50 -8.62
C ILE A 202 0.00 -2.71 -9.92
N VAL A 203 -0.63 -3.32 -10.91
CA VAL A 203 -0.80 -2.73 -12.23
C VAL A 203 -1.79 -1.57 -12.15
N LYS A 204 -1.46 -0.43 -12.79
CA LYS A 204 -2.27 0.79 -12.82
C LYS A 204 -2.46 1.31 -14.24
N SER A 205 -3.59 1.98 -14.49
CA SER A 205 -3.90 2.75 -15.71
C SER A 205 -3.67 1.99 -17.01
N GLN A 206 -3.98 0.69 -17.05
CA GLN A 206 -3.83 -0.13 -18.26
C GLN A 206 -4.69 -1.39 -18.24
N PRO A 207 -4.91 -2.01 -19.43
CA PRO A 207 -5.57 -3.31 -19.52
C PRO A 207 -4.75 -4.41 -18.85
N VAL A 208 -5.46 -5.37 -18.25
CA VAL A 208 -4.91 -6.58 -17.61
C VAL A 208 -5.60 -7.80 -18.21
N GLU A 209 -4.83 -8.78 -18.63
CA GLU A 209 -5.37 -10.08 -19.05
C GLU A 209 -5.07 -11.13 -17.96
N TYR A 210 -6.14 -11.76 -17.46
CA TYR A 210 -6.03 -12.77 -16.42
C TYR A 210 -7.11 -13.85 -16.60
N LYS A 211 -6.71 -15.12 -16.74
CA LYS A 211 -7.61 -16.27 -16.91
C LYS A 211 -8.65 -16.06 -18.03
N ASP A 212 -8.16 -15.70 -19.23
CA ASP A 212 -8.95 -15.49 -20.45
C ASP A 212 -9.97 -14.33 -20.38
N LYS A 213 -9.89 -13.50 -19.35
CA LYS A 213 -10.67 -12.26 -19.21
C LYS A 213 -9.75 -11.05 -19.31
N LYS A 214 -10.27 -9.98 -19.93
CA LYS A 214 -9.62 -8.68 -19.95
C LYS A 214 -10.30 -7.75 -18.96
N TYR A 215 -9.51 -7.04 -18.18
CA TYR A 215 -9.90 -6.05 -17.17
C TYR A 215 -9.20 -4.73 -17.48
N TYR A 216 -9.61 -3.68 -16.83
CA TYR A 216 -8.87 -2.42 -16.82
C TYR A 216 -8.55 -2.01 -15.39
N ALA A 217 -7.27 -1.87 -15.08
CA ALA A 217 -6.81 -1.32 -13.82
C ALA A 217 -6.84 0.21 -13.90
N GLY A 218 -7.58 0.86 -13.02
CA GLY A 218 -7.67 2.31 -12.92
C GLY A 218 -6.39 2.94 -12.35
N GLU A 219 -6.41 4.24 -12.12
CA GLU A 219 -5.27 5.01 -11.59
C GLU A 219 -4.79 4.53 -10.21
N THR A 220 -5.70 4.05 -9.37
CA THR A 220 -5.40 3.48 -8.06
C THR A 220 -4.93 2.02 -8.12
N GLY A 221 -5.00 1.39 -9.31
CA GLY A 221 -4.82 -0.04 -9.51
C GLY A 221 -6.09 -0.87 -9.29
N ALA A 222 -7.13 -0.31 -8.69
CA ALA A 222 -8.41 -0.99 -8.59
C ALA A 222 -9.03 -1.21 -9.98
N PHE A 223 -9.65 -2.35 -10.20
CA PHE A 223 -10.36 -2.62 -11.45
C PHE A 223 -11.56 -1.71 -11.57
N VAL A 224 -11.65 -1.01 -12.69
CA VAL A 224 -12.81 -0.19 -13.07
C VAL A 224 -14.05 -1.08 -13.20
N ARG A 225 -15.23 -0.53 -12.93
CA ARG A 225 -16.52 -1.20 -13.09
C ARG A 225 -17.54 -0.22 -13.71
N ASN A 226 -18.47 -0.76 -14.48
CA ASN A 226 -19.63 -0.03 -14.99
C ASN A 226 -19.30 1.34 -15.55
N GLY A 227 -18.62 1.39 -16.70
CA GLY A 227 -18.32 2.68 -17.31
C GLY A 227 -17.31 2.61 -18.42
N PHE A 228 -17.03 3.79 -18.96
CA PHE A 228 -16.01 3.94 -19.99
C PHE A 228 -14.65 4.20 -19.37
N THR A 229 -13.62 3.72 -20.04
CA THR A 229 -12.23 4.06 -19.76
C THR A 229 -11.50 4.26 -21.08
N LYS A 230 -10.43 5.05 -21.07
CA LYS A 230 -9.55 5.26 -22.23
C LYS A 230 -8.18 4.67 -21.94
N TYR A 231 -7.65 3.96 -22.94
CA TYR A 231 -6.27 3.50 -22.93
C TYR A 231 -5.68 3.67 -24.33
N GLU A 232 -4.57 4.37 -24.44
CA GLU A 232 -4.01 4.84 -25.70
C GLU A 232 -5.07 5.65 -26.49
N ASP A 233 -5.33 5.29 -27.74
CA ASP A 233 -6.28 5.96 -28.60
C ASP A 233 -7.66 5.28 -28.65
N TYR A 234 -7.94 4.35 -27.73
CA TYR A 234 -9.16 3.55 -27.74
C TYR A 234 -9.97 3.72 -26.45
N TYR A 235 -11.29 3.77 -26.60
CA TYR A 235 -12.23 3.66 -25.50
C TYR A 235 -12.63 2.21 -25.27
N PHE A 236 -12.94 1.88 -24.01
CA PHE A 236 -13.43 0.57 -23.60
C PHE A 236 -14.62 0.76 -22.66
N TYR A 237 -15.63 -0.07 -22.78
CA TYR A 237 -16.69 -0.18 -21.78
C TYR A 237 -16.37 -1.32 -20.83
N ILE A 238 -16.45 -1.04 -19.53
CA ILE A 238 -16.19 -2.00 -18.47
C ILE A 238 -17.51 -2.46 -17.89
N ASN A 239 -17.73 -3.76 -17.91
CA ASN A 239 -18.91 -4.40 -17.35
C ASN A 239 -18.92 -4.35 -15.80
N ASP A 240 -20.07 -4.72 -15.20
CA ASP A 240 -20.24 -4.81 -13.74
C ASP A 240 -19.26 -5.81 -13.08
N ASP A 241 -18.87 -6.87 -13.77
CA ASP A 241 -17.88 -7.84 -13.30
C ASP A 241 -16.41 -7.39 -13.48
N SER A 242 -16.21 -6.12 -13.87
CA SER A 242 -14.93 -5.50 -14.20
C SER A 242 -14.27 -6.02 -15.48
N SER A 243 -14.91 -6.85 -16.27
CA SER A 243 -14.39 -7.30 -17.55
C SER A 243 -14.60 -6.24 -18.64
N ILE A 244 -13.69 -6.15 -19.61
CA ILE A 244 -13.86 -5.33 -20.81
C ILE A 244 -14.97 -5.96 -21.66
N ALA A 245 -15.96 -5.16 -22.03
CA ALA A 245 -17.07 -5.59 -22.89
C ALA A 245 -16.57 -5.93 -24.30
N LYS A 246 -17.00 -7.04 -24.82
CA LYS A 246 -16.75 -7.50 -26.21
C LYS A 246 -18.03 -7.69 -26.99
N GLU A 247 -19.17 -7.72 -26.31
CA GLU A 247 -20.50 -7.78 -26.89
C GLU A 247 -21.15 -6.38 -26.88
N PRO A 248 -22.13 -6.11 -27.73
CA PRO A 248 -22.85 -4.86 -27.72
C PRO A 248 -23.49 -4.57 -26.37
N VAL A 249 -23.31 -3.35 -25.87
CA VAL A 249 -23.88 -2.87 -24.62
C VAL A 249 -24.91 -1.78 -24.94
N THR A 250 -26.14 -1.99 -24.50
CA THR A 250 -27.20 -0.97 -24.62
C THR A 250 -27.32 -0.21 -23.31
N MET A 251 -27.15 1.09 -23.38
CA MET A 251 -27.23 2.00 -22.25
C MET A 251 -28.70 2.34 -21.91
N ASP A 252 -28.94 2.91 -20.73
CA ASP A 252 -30.30 3.27 -20.26
C ASP A 252 -31.04 4.26 -21.20
N ASN A 253 -30.27 5.10 -21.89
CA ASN A 253 -30.84 6.03 -22.92
C ASN A 253 -31.18 5.35 -24.26
N GLY A 254 -31.01 4.02 -24.36
CA GLY A 254 -31.23 3.25 -25.58
C GLY A 254 -30.07 3.28 -26.59
N TYR A 255 -28.99 4.01 -26.30
CA TYR A 255 -27.81 3.99 -27.16
C TYR A 255 -27.06 2.66 -27.02
N THR A 256 -26.69 2.03 -28.15
CA THR A 256 -25.96 0.78 -28.18
C THR A 256 -24.55 1.02 -28.71
N ILE A 257 -23.55 0.72 -27.87
CA ILE A 257 -22.16 0.64 -28.29
C ILE A 257 -21.84 -0.77 -28.77
N THR A 258 -21.03 -0.87 -29.82
CA THR A 258 -20.58 -2.13 -30.36
C THR A 258 -19.07 -2.18 -30.30
N PRO A 259 -18.50 -2.79 -29.23
CA PRO A 259 -17.05 -2.96 -29.11
C PRO A 259 -16.53 -3.92 -30.20
N ASP A 260 -15.26 -3.82 -30.50
CA ASP A 260 -14.57 -4.83 -31.30
C ASP A 260 -14.59 -6.19 -30.56
N PRO A 261 -15.05 -7.26 -31.18
CA PRO A 261 -15.27 -8.55 -30.49
C PRO A 261 -13.98 -9.25 -30.05
N GLU A 262 -12.82 -8.89 -30.61
CA GLU A 262 -11.54 -9.47 -30.23
C GLU A 262 -10.86 -8.65 -29.13
N THR A 263 -10.81 -7.33 -29.30
CA THR A 263 -10.07 -6.43 -28.41
C THR A 263 -10.93 -5.79 -27.35
N GLY A 264 -12.23 -5.58 -27.61
CA GLY A 264 -13.14 -4.77 -26.80
C GLY A 264 -13.02 -3.26 -27.08
N ALA A 265 -12.14 -2.87 -28.01
CA ALA A 265 -11.95 -1.47 -28.35
C ALA A 265 -13.20 -0.87 -28.98
N ILE A 266 -13.52 0.34 -28.60
CA ILE A 266 -14.58 1.15 -29.18
C ILE A 266 -13.88 2.25 -29.97
N SER A 267 -14.10 2.25 -31.29
CA SER A 267 -13.56 3.33 -32.13
C SER A 267 -14.27 4.64 -31.80
N GLU A 268 -13.51 5.73 -31.70
CA GLU A 268 -14.11 7.05 -31.73
C GLU A 268 -14.98 7.19 -32.97
N LYS A 269 -16.22 7.68 -32.80
CA LYS A 269 -17.01 8.12 -33.93
C LYS A 269 -16.29 9.32 -34.52
N GLU A 270 -15.64 9.16 -35.67
CA GLU A 270 -15.28 10.31 -36.50
C GLU A 270 -16.58 11.01 -36.92
N HIS A 271 -16.98 12.01 -36.15
CA HIS A 271 -18.06 12.87 -36.55
C HIS A 271 -17.53 13.93 -37.52
N LYS A 272 -17.53 13.60 -38.82
CA LYS A 272 -17.34 14.63 -39.86
C LYS A 272 -18.67 15.31 -40.13
N ILE A 273 -18.83 16.48 -39.52
CA ILE A 273 -19.96 17.36 -39.83
C ILE A 273 -19.87 17.70 -41.30
N SER A 274 -20.88 17.31 -42.10
CA SER A 274 -20.91 17.64 -43.51
C SER A 274 -21.26 19.13 -43.70
N GLN A 275 -20.79 19.73 -44.80
CA GLN A 275 -21.02 21.14 -45.07
C GLN A 275 -22.56 21.51 -45.16
N SER A 276 -23.43 20.52 -45.46
CA SER A 276 -24.88 20.67 -45.42
C SER A 276 -25.48 20.73 -44.01
N GLU A 277 -24.75 20.31 -42.98
CA GLU A 277 -25.18 20.35 -41.57
C GLU A 277 -24.85 21.70 -40.89
N TYR A 278 -24.14 22.61 -41.58
CA TYR A 278 -23.83 23.95 -41.08
C TYR A 278 -24.98 24.93 -41.22
N ILE A 279 -26.04 24.60 -41.94
CA ILE A 279 -27.21 25.48 -42.11
C ILE A 279 -28.33 24.99 -41.20
N HIS A 280 -28.60 25.71 -40.13
CA HIS A 280 -29.69 25.39 -39.21
C HIS A 280 -30.82 26.41 -39.37
N GLU A 281 -32.00 25.95 -39.83
CA GLU A 281 -33.26 26.72 -39.96
C GLU A 281 -33.12 28.12 -40.62
N GLY A 282 -32.20 28.22 -41.58
CA GLY A 282 -31.99 29.50 -42.28
C GLY A 282 -31.24 30.56 -41.51
N LYS A 283 -30.64 30.21 -40.33
CA LYS A 283 -29.81 31.15 -39.54
C LYS A 283 -28.35 31.07 -40.02
N ALA A 284 -27.81 32.26 -40.29
CA ALA A 284 -26.42 32.38 -40.73
C ALA A 284 -25.40 32.38 -39.55
N THR A 285 -25.86 32.66 -38.33
CA THR A 285 -25.00 32.70 -37.15
C THR A 285 -25.65 31.91 -36.02
N TYR A 286 -24.97 30.89 -35.50
CA TYR A 286 -25.45 30.00 -34.41
C TYR A 286 -24.36 29.11 -33.85
N ILE A 287 -24.59 28.59 -32.64
CA ILE A 287 -23.81 27.53 -31.98
C ILE A 287 -24.66 26.25 -32.02
N LYS A 288 -24.03 25.15 -32.41
CA LYS A 288 -24.65 23.81 -32.35
C LYS A 288 -23.80 22.92 -31.46
N VAL A 289 -24.43 22.28 -30.49
CA VAL A 289 -23.83 21.29 -29.59
C VAL A 289 -24.47 19.95 -29.84
N ASP A 290 -23.67 18.94 -30.11
CA ASP A 290 -24.09 17.55 -30.21
C ASP A 290 -23.54 16.81 -28.98
N ARG A 291 -24.43 16.43 -28.04
CA ARG A 291 -24.07 15.74 -26.79
C ARG A 291 -23.72 14.29 -27.03
N ASP A 292 -24.25 13.67 -28.08
CA ASP A 292 -23.95 12.27 -28.38
C ASP A 292 -22.53 12.10 -28.94
N SER A 293 -22.13 13.03 -29.84
CA SER A 293 -20.76 13.02 -30.39
C SER A 293 -19.78 13.84 -29.56
N GLN A 294 -20.27 14.55 -28.55
CA GLN A 294 -19.46 15.45 -27.71
C GLN A 294 -18.67 16.46 -28.53
N THR A 295 -19.35 17.07 -29.52
CA THR A 295 -18.78 18.10 -30.40
C THR A 295 -19.58 19.36 -30.38
N MET A 296 -18.92 20.48 -30.67
CA MET A 296 -19.57 21.78 -30.86
C MET A 296 -19.06 22.44 -32.12
N ILE A 297 -19.95 23.10 -32.84
CA ILE A 297 -19.61 24.04 -33.91
C ILE A 297 -20.16 25.43 -33.62
N PHE A 298 -19.43 26.44 -34.08
CA PHE A 298 -19.92 27.82 -34.17
C PHE A 298 -19.84 28.29 -35.63
N VAL A 299 -20.99 28.59 -36.19
CA VAL A 299 -21.13 29.16 -37.51
C VAL A 299 -21.39 30.66 -37.36
N LYS A 300 -20.66 31.48 -38.10
CA LYS A 300 -20.84 32.93 -38.15
C LYS A 300 -20.97 33.40 -39.60
N ASP A 301 -22.00 34.12 -39.88
CA ASP A 301 -22.31 34.67 -41.23
C ASP A 301 -22.31 33.59 -42.34
N GLY A 302 -22.72 32.36 -42.00
CA GLY A 302 -22.81 31.22 -42.92
C GLY A 302 -21.48 30.43 -43.04
N GLU A 303 -20.42 30.84 -42.37
CA GLU A 303 -19.13 30.13 -42.42
C GLU A 303 -18.82 29.45 -41.06
N LEU A 304 -18.26 28.26 -41.15
CA LEU A 304 -17.79 27.55 -39.95
C LEU A 304 -16.56 28.27 -39.37
N LEU A 305 -16.73 28.90 -38.21
CA LEU A 305 -15.67 29.62 -37.54
C LEU A 305 -14.94 28.77 -36.51
N LEU A 306 -15.65 27.86 -35.82
CA LEU A 306 -15.11 27.03 -34.74
C LEU A 306 -15.73 25.63 -34.81
N SER A 307 -14.88 24.61 -34.68
CA SER A 307 -15.29 23.23 -34.40
C SER A 307 -14.39 22.73 -33.25
N SER A 308 -15.00 22.15 -32.24
CA SER A 308 -14.27 21.69 -31.05
C SER A 308 -14.93 20.47 -30.45
N ASP A 309 -14.12 19.57 -29.94
CA ASP A 309 -14.57 18.59 -28.96
C ASP A 309 -14.95 19.30 -27.65
N ILE A 310 -15.90 18.71 -26.91
CA ILE A 310 -16.44 19.27 -25.68
C ILE A 310 -16.53 18.19 -24.60
N VAL A 311 -16.80 18.60 -23.35
CA VAL A 311 -17.34 17.70 -22.34
C VAL A 311 -18.62 18.34 -21.79
N SER A 312 -19.78 17.68 -22.06
CA SER A 312 -21.08 18.09 -21.52
C SER A 312 -21.28 17.62 -20.09
N GLY A 313 -22.48 17.86 -19.55
CA GLY A 313 -22.87 17.41 -18.21
C GLY A 313 -22.74 15.89 -18.03
N LEU A 314 -22.41 15.47 -16.79
CA LEU A 314 -22.29 14.06 -16.42
C LEU A 314 -23.59 13.32 -16.70
N TYR A 315 -23.48 12.32 -17.55
CA TYR A 315 -24.62 11.55 -18.04
C TYR A 315 -25.49 10.98 -16.90
N GLY A 316 -26.81 11.20 -17.01
CA GLY A 316 -27.81 10.68 -16.06
C GLY A 316 -27.81 11.34 -14.69
N GLN A 317 -26.84 12.22 -14.39
CA GLN A 317 -26.77 12.94 -13.11
C GLN A 317 -26.84 14.46 -13.28
N TYR A 318 -26.10 15.00 -14.23
CA TYR A 318 -26.00 16.45 -14.48
C TYR A 318 -26.15 16.79 -15.97
N ASP A 319 -26.98 16.09 -16.70
CA ASP A 319 -27.12 16.26 -18.14
C ASP A 319 -27.22 17.72 -18.55
N THR A 320 -26.47 18.12 -19.56
CA THR A 320 -26.67 19.41 -20.21
C THR A 320 -28.05 19.42 -20.87
N PRO A 321 -28.96 20.36 -20.51
CA PRO A 321 -30.31 20.35 -21.08
C PRO A 321 -30.30 20.53 -22.59
N GLY A 322 -30.96 19.61 -23.30
CA GLY A 322 -31.22 19.76 -24.75
C GLY A 322 -32.27 20.85 -25.03
N GLY A 323 -32.18 21.46 -26.21
CA GLY A 323 -33.14 22.46 -26.61
C GLY A 323 -32.53 23.63 -27.39
N GLU A 324 -33.37 24.65 -27.60
CA GLU A 324 -33.00 25.88 -28.28
C GLU A 324 -32.86 27.01 -27.27
N TYR A 325 -31.71 27.67 -27.29
CA TYR A 325 -31.31 28.73 -26.36
C TYR A 325 -30.67 29.89 -27.12
N GLU A 326 -30.21 30.90 -26.41
CA GLU A 326 -29.34 31.96 -26.91
C GLU A 326 -28.30 32.34 -25.86
N ILE A 327 -27.17 32.90 -26.27
CA ILE A 327 -26.21 33.48 -25.34
C ILE A 327 -26.86 34.67 -24.64
N ILE A 328 -27.06 34.58 -23.34
CA ILE A 328 -27.73 35.59 -22.51
C ILE A 328 -26.76 36.51 -21.78
N HIS A 329 -25.53 36.05 -21.52
CA HIS A 329 -24.52 36.80 -20.81
C HIS A 329 -23.12 36.30 -21.15
N LYS A 330 -22.12 37.20 -21.14
CA LYS A 330 -20.71 36.89 -21.33
C LYS A 330 -19.87 37.58 -20.23
N ALA A 331 -18.87 36.85 -19.69
CA ALA A 331 -17.95 37.41 -18.70
C ALA A 331 -16.60 36.71 -18.77
N THR A 332 -15.56 37.32 -18.18
CA THR A 332 -14.23 36.73 -18.04
C THR A 332 -13.87 36.62 -16.56
N ASN A 333 -12.95 35.70 -16.24
CA ASN A 333 -12.48 35.45 -14.88
C ASN A 333 -13.62 35.20 -13.88
N VAL A 334 -14.56 34.31 -14.25
CA VAL A 334 -15.74 33.99 -13.46
C VAL A 334 -15.45 32.86 -12.49
N GLN A 335 -15.83 33.07 -11.24
CA GLN A 335 -15.83 32.01 -10.23
C GLN A 335 -17.16 31.27 -10.28
N LEU A 336 -17.13 30.02 -10.68
CA LEU A 336 -18.27 29.11 -10.72
C LEU A 336 -18.32 28.32 -9.43
N LYS A 337 -19.39 28.48 -8.67
CA LYS A 337 -19.62 27.76 -7.39
C LYS A 337 -20.99 27.12 -7.41
N GLY A 338 -21.08 25.96 -6.83
CA GLY A 338 -22.35 25.31 -6.63
C GLY A 338 -22.25 24.15 -5.64
N GLU A 339 -23.42 23.67 -5.28
CA GLU A 339 -23.58 22.46 -4.50
C GLU A 339 -24.81 21.69 -5.02
N GLN A 340 -24.71 20.37 -5.01
CA GLN A 340 -25.86 19.51 -5.29
C GLN A 340 -25.89 18.34 -4.31
N VAL A 341 -27.11 18.02 -3.84
CA VAL A 341 -27.33 16.85 -2.99
C VAL A 341 -27.27 15.59 -3.87
N ILE A 342 -26.42 14.64 -3.48
CA ILE A 342 -26.35 13.33 -4.13
C ILE A 342 -27.49 12.48 -3.59
N GLU A 343 -28.44 12.13 -4.42
CA GLU A 343 -29.64 11.38 -4.02
C GLU A 343 -29.25 9.98 -3.52
N GLY A 344 -29.74 9.62 -2.34
CA GLY A 344 -29.49 8.31 -1.73
C GLY A 344 -28.16 8.17 -0.96
N GLU A 345 -27.27 9.14 -1.07
CA GLU A 345 -26.02 9.13 -0.31
C GLU A 345 -26.07 10.02 0.94
N PHE A 346 -25.45 9.55 2.02
CA PHE A 346 -25.41 10.26 3.29
C PHE A 346 -24.01 10.17 3.91
N VAL A 347 -23.62 11.26 4.56
CA VAL A 347 -22.40 11.33 5.36
C VAL A 347 -22.74 11.56 6.84
N ASP A 348 -21.86 11.14 7.72
CA ASP A 348 -22.02 11.35 9.16
C ASP A 348 -21.34 12.67 9.56
N GLU A 349 -22.14 13.65 10.00
CA GLU A 349 -21.66 14.93 10.51
C GLU A 349 -21.78 15.02 12.04
N PRO A 350 -20.82 15.63 12.76
CA PRO A 350 -20.99 15.93 14.18
C PRO A 350 -22.21 16.82 14.41
N LEU A 351 -22.94 16.61 15.53
CA LEU A 351 -24.00 17.52 15.90
C LEU A 351 -23.44 18.89 16.26
N THR A 352 -24.10 19.94 15.82
CA THR A 352 -23.81 21.28 16.27
C THR A 352 -24.17 21.48 17.75
N LYS A 353 -23.67 22.55 18.36
CA LYS A 353 -23.98 22.88 19.76
C LYS A 353 -25.49 23.09 19.94
N GLU A 354 -26.14 23.80 19.02
CA GLU A 354 -27.57 24.07 19.02
C GLU A 354 -28.40 22.78 18.96
N GLU A 355 -28.00 21.82 18.12
CA GLU A 355 -28.66 20.51 18.01
C GLU A 355 -28.48 19.67 19.28
N ILE A 356 -27.28 19.69 19.89
CA ILE A 356 -27.04 19.06 21.19
C ILE A 356 -27.91 19.66 22.28
N ASP A 357 -28.03 20.98 22.32
CA ASP A 357 -28.84 21.67 23.28
C ASP A 357 -30.35 21.41 23.05
N ALA A 358 -30.81 21.40 21.80
CA ALA A 358 -32.16 21.01 21.41
C ALA A 358 -32.48 19.56 21.80
N PHE A 359 -31.56 18.62 21.56
CA PHE A 359 -31.71 17.21 21.95
C PHE A 359 -31.91 17.08 23.46
N LYS A 360 -31.10 17.81 24.27
CA LYS A 360 -31.18 17.80 25.75
C LYS A 360 -32.41 18.48 26.27
N ALA A 361 -32.95 19.48 25.57
CA ALA A 361 -34.16 20.21 25.96
C ALA A 361 -35.45 19.39 25.69
N ASP A 362 -35.40 18.40 24.77
CA ASP A 362 -36.59 17.58 24.49
C ASP A 362 -36.85 16.60 25.65
N PRO A 363 -38.05 16.69 26.29
CA PRO A 363 -38.44 15.79 27.39
C PRO A 363 -38.35 14.30 27.08
N LYS A 364 -38.49 13.90 25.79
CA LYS A 364 -38.38 12.50 25.30
C LYS A 364 -36.96 11.97 25.42
N ASN A 365 -35.99 12.83 25.49
CA ASN A 365 -34.57 12.49 25.55
C ASN A 365 -33.98 12.64 26.96
N LYS A 366 -34.82 12.86 27.99
CA LYS A 366 -34.38 13.00 29.38
C LYS A 366 -33.53 11.81 29.81
N GLY A 367 -32.26 12.06 30.19
CA GLY A 367 -31.30 11.05 30.64
C GLY A 367 -30.57 10.32 29.52
N LYS A 368 -30.82 10.65 28.26
CA LYS A 368 -30.08 10.06 27.11
C LYS A 368 -28.90 10.97 26.73
N LYS A 369 -27.82 10.33 26.26
CA LYS A 369 -26.67 11.03 25.68
C LYS A 369 -26.99 11.37 24.21
N PRO A 370 -26.74 12.61 23.75
CA PRO A 370 -26.84 12.93 22.33
C PRO A 370 -26.00 11.98 21.47
N PRO A 371 -26.45 11.61 20.25
CA PRO A 371 -25.60 10.87 19.31
C PRO A 371 -24.35 11.71 18.99
N ALA A 372 -23.27 11.04 18.61
CA ALA A 372 -22.03 11.73 18.23
C ALA A 372 -22.17 12.42 16.87
N THR A 373 -22.92 11.79 15.97
CA THR A 373 -23.12 12.24 14.58
C THR A 373 -24.59 12.15 14.19
N LYS A 374 -24.97 12.88 13.16
CA LYS A 374 -26.23 12.78 12.41
C LYS A 374 -25.92 12.43 10.96
N LYS A 375 -26.81 11.73 10.29
CA LYS A 375 -26.73 11.52 8.86
C LYS A 375 -27.30 12.73 8.12
N VAL A 376 -26.49 13.34 7.28
CA VAL A 376 -26.90 14.42 6.37
C VAL A 376 -26.70 13.94 4.94
N PRO A 377 -27.53 14.41 3.99
CA PRO A 377 -27.32 14.12 2.57
C PRO A 377 -25.92 14.55 2.15
N LYS A 378 -25.23 13.68 1.42
CA LYS A 378 -23.92 14.03 0.81
C LYS A 378 -24.14 15.12 -0.24
N LYS A 379 -23.24 16.08 -0.27
CA LYS A 379 -23.22 17.15 -1.26
C LYS A 379 -22.00 17.00 -2.14
N ASP A 380 -22.19 17.26 -3.42
CA ASP A 380 -21.14 17.53 -4.39
C ASP A 380 -20.98 19.04 -4.49
N GLU A 381 -19.80 19.55 -4.16
CA GLU A 381 -19.52 20.99 -4.12
C GLU A 381 -18.38 21.31 -5.09
N TRP A 382 -18.54 22.39 -5.86
CA TRP A 382 -17.50 22.85 -6.77
C TRP A 382 -17.22 24.35 -6.61
N ASP A 383 -15.96 24.73 -6.78
CA ASP A 383 -15.47 26.10 -6.73
C ASP A 383 -14.30 26.23 -7.70
N VAL A 384 -14.60 26.64 -8.94
CA VAL A 384 -13.62 26.76 -10.00
C VAL A 384 -13.66 28.14 -10.64
N THR A 385 -12.51 28.67 -11.05
CA THR A 385 -12.39 29.91 -11.80
C THR A 385 -12.14 29.59 -13.27
N VAL A 386 -12.96 30.14 -14.15
CA VAL A 386 -12.85 29.99 -15.60
C VAL A 386 -12.46 31.33 -16.25
N ASN A 387 -11.70 31.27 -17.33
CA ASN A 387 -11.26 32.45 -18.02
C ASN A 387 -12.38 33.09 -18.84
N TYR A 388 -13.21 32.28 -19.50
CA TYR A 388 -14.29 32.69 -20.38
C TYR A 388 -15.57 32.01 -19.97
N TRP A 389 -16.66 32.78 -19.91
CA TRP A 389 -17.99 32.33 -19.58
C TRP A 389 -19.03 32.87 -20.54
N LEU A 390 -19.85 32.03 -21.16
CA LEU A 390 -20.95 32.38 -22.00
C LEU A 390 -22.19 31.63 -21.53
N ALA A 391 -23.08 32.27 -20.79
CA ALA A 391 -24.31 31.68 -20.27
C ALA A 391 -25.37 31.53 -21.35
N PHE A 392 -26.11 30.39 -21.35
CA PHE A 392 -27.25 30.16 -22.23
C PHE A 392 -28.55 29.76 -21.48
N ILE A 393 -28.48 29.36 -20.21
CA ILE A 393 -29.64 29.12 -19.36
C ILE A 393 -29.44 29.79 -17.99
N GLY A 394 -30.21 30.86 -17.71
CA GLY A 394 -30.41 31.47 -16.41
C GLY A 394 -29.13 31.84 -15.63
N GLY A 395 -27.97 31.84 -16.26
CA GLY A 395 -26.68 32.03 -15.59
C GLY A 395 -26.13 30.76 -14.88
N THR A 396 -26.84 29.63 -14.98
CA THR A 396 -26.47 28.37 -14.37
C THR A 396 -25.74 27.47 -15.35
N TYR A 397 -26.15 27.45 -16.61
CA TYR A 397 -25.52 26.66 -17.67
C TYR A 397 -24.88 27.57 -18.70
N GLY A 398 -23.69 27.25 -19.12
CA GLY A 398 -22.95 28.04 -20.11
C GLY A 398 -21.79 27.24 -20.72
N PHE A 399 -21.15 27.90 -21.69
CA PHE A 399 -19.87 27.46 -22.23
C PHE A 399 -18.74 28.08 -21.40
N HIS A 400 -17.71 27.31 -21.09
CA HIS A 400 -16.52 27.84 -20.43
C HIS A 400 -15.29 26.96 -20.70
N ASP A 401 -14.13 27.54 -20.56
CA ASP A 401 -12.88 26.77 -20.56
C ASP A 401 -12.77 25.85 -19.33
N ALA A 402 -12.20 24.67 -19.53
CA ALA A 402 -11.92 23.71 -18.47
C ALA A 402 -10.43 23.35 -18.52
N THR A 403 -9.58 24.26 -18.05
CA THR A 403 -8.12 24.15 -18.13
C THR A 403 -7.54 23.02 -17.28
N TRP A 404 -8.33 22.46 -16.38
CA TRP A 404 -7.98 21.28 -15.57
C TRP A 404 -8.14 19.95 -16.33
N ARG A 405 -8.77 19.96 -17.52
CA ARG A 405 -8.97 18.79 -18.35
C ARG A 405 -7.84 18.66 -19.36
N GLY A 406 -7.26 17.47 -19.48
CA GLY A 406 -6.28 17.14 -20.52
C GLY A 406 -6.90 16.72 -21.85
N GLU A 407 -8.18 16.28 -21.84
CA GLU A 407 -8.88 15.72 -22.99
C GLU A 407 -10.33 16.19 -23.06
N PHE A 408 -10.88 16.19 -24.28
CA PHE A 408 -12.25 16.55 -24.56
C PHE A 408 -12.83 15.58 -25.60
N GLY A 409 -14.17 15.50 -25.73
CA GLY A 409 -14.84 14.65 -26.70
C GLY A 409 -15.12 13.23 -26.21
N GLY A 410 -15.52 12.37 -27.13
CA GLY A 410 -15.78 10.96 -26.92
C GLY A 410 -16.78 10.65 -25.81
N TYR A 411 -16.45 9.70 -24.93
CA TYR A 411 -17.35 9.25 -23.87
C TYR A 411 -17.03 9.85 -22.49
N ILE A 412 -16.14 10.85 -22.40
CA ILE A 412 -15.70 11.45 -21.13
C ILE A 412 -16.90 11.89 -20.27
N TYR A 413 -17.94 12.46 -20.88
CA TYR A 413 -19.15 12.90 -20.19
C TYR A 413 -19.89 11.79 -19.42
N THR A 414 -19.59 10.53 -19.66
CA THR A 414 -20.27 9.40 -18.98
C THR A 414 -19.66 9.08 -17.62
N TRP A 415 -18.41 9.50 -17.33
CA TRP A 415 -17.74 9.25 -16.03
C TRP A 415 -17.10 10.51 -15.42
N ASP A 416 -16.71 11.48 -16.24
CA ASP A 416 -16.07 12.73 -15.81
C ASP A 416 -16.74 13.93 -16.54
N GLY A 417 -18.06 13.93 -16.58
CA GLY A 417 -18.85 15.03 -17.12
C GLY A 417 -18.80 16.28 -16.26
N SER A 418 -19.29 17.40 -16.80
CA SER A 418 -19.48 18.64 -16.04
C SER A 418 -20.73 18.56 -15.15
N HIS A 419 -20.99 19.60 -14.36
CA HIS A 419 -22.25 19.80 -13.65
C HIS A 419 -23.35 20.42 -14.55
N GLY A 420 -23.30 20.12 -15.85
CA GLY A 420 -24.30 20.54 -16.85
C GLY A 420 -23.84 21.65 -17.79
N CYS A 421 -22.71 22.30 -17.53
CA CYS A 421 -22.09 23.21 -18.47
C CYS A 421 -21.45 22.49 -19.65
N VAL A 422 -21.18 23.21 -20.73
CA VAL A 422 -20.38 22.71 -21.86
C VAL A 422 -18.95 23.16 -21.67
N ASN A 423 -18.10 22.21 -21.27
CA ASN A 423 -16.68 22.44 -21.06
C ASN A 423 -15.93 22.45 -22.39
N LEU A 424 -15.06 23.40 -22.58
CA LEU A 424 -14.28 23.62 -23.81
C LEU A 424 -12.78 23.65 -23.51
N PRO A 425 -11.92 23.26 -24.47
CA PRO A 425 -10.54 23.66 -24.46
C PRO A 425 -10.41 25.18 -24.39
N LEU A 426 -9.36 25.69 -23.72
CA LEU A 426 -9.16 27.13 -23.53
C LEU A 426 -9.24 27.92 -24.84
N TRP A 427 -8.56 27.45 -25.89
CA TRP A 427 -8.56 28.09 -27.20
C TRP A 427 -9.96 28.16 -27.84
N ALA A 428 -10.79 27.14 -27.63
CA ALA A 428 -12.14 27.10 -28.18
C ALA A 428 -13.08 28.05 -27.41
N ALA A 429 -12.95 28.10 -26.09
CA ALA A 429 -13.69 29.03 -25.24
C ALA A 429 -13.36 30.49 -25.55
N GLU A 430 -12.05 30.78 -25.75
CA GLU A 430 -11.58 32.13 -26.18
C GLU A 430 -12.14 32.49 -27.54
N THR A 431 -11.98 31.62 -28.53
CA THR A 431 -12.53 31.87 -29.89
C THR A 431 -14.03 32.08 -29.86
N LEU A 432 -14.78 31.27 -29.08
CA LEU A 432 -16.21 31.44 -28.94
C LEU A 432 -16.55 32.74 -28.25
N TYR A 433 -15.86 33.07 -27.16
CA TYR A 433 -16.06 34.32 -26.43
C TYR A 433 -15.83 35.55 -27.28
N ASP A 434 -14.79 35.60 -28.08
CA ASP A 434 -14.42 36.76 -28.90
C ASP A 434 -15.40 36.99 -30.07
N ASN A 435 -16.05 35.92 -30.56
CA ASN A 435 -16.81 35.97 -31.79
C ASN A 435 -18.32 35.78 -31.64
N ALA A 436 -18.81 35.16 -30.57
CA ALA A 436 -20.26 35.02 -30.34
C ALA A 436 -20.78 36.23 -29.54
N ASP A 437 -21.91 36.81 -29.98
CA ASP A 437 -22.57 37.92 -29.32
C ASP A 437 -23.68 37.43 -28.37
N VAL A 438 -24.09 38.27 -27.42
CA VAL A 438 -25.34 38.07 -26.67
C VAL A 438 -26.49 38.03 -27.66
N GLY A 439 -27.39 37.05 -27.58
CA GLY A 439 -28.45 36.78 -28.56
C GLY A 439 -28.03 35.79 -29.65
N THR A 440 -26.75 35.31 -29.67
CA THR A 440 -26.36 34.22 -30.59
C THR A 440 -27.15 32.95 -30.26
N PRO A 441 -27.91 32.37 -31.23
CA PRO A 441 -28.66 31.16 -31.04
C PRO A 441 -27.78 29.97 -30.67
N VAL A 442 -28.26 29.12 -29.74
CA VAL A 442 -27.61 27.90 -29.28
C VAL A 442 -28.58 26.74 -29.42
N PHE A 443 -28.16 25.70 -30.13
CA PHE A 443 -28.92 24.47 -30.33
C PHE A 443 -28.19 23.31 -29.69
N ILE A 444 -28.84 22.61 -28.75
CA ILE A 444 -28.25 21.48 -28.01
C ILE A 444 -29.11 20.23 -28.27
N TYR A 445 -28.48 19.20 -28.82
CA TYR A 445 -29.11 17.93 -29.22
C TYR A 445 -28.62 16.78 -28.34
#